data_f785eb72a323fa55879cd19bd6108459
#
_entry.id   f785eb72a323fa55879cd19bd6108459
#
_cell.length_a   1.000
_cell.length_b   1.000
_cell.length_c   1.000
_cell.angle_alpha   90.00
_cell.angle_beta   90.00
_cell.angle_gamma   90.00
#
_symmetry.space_group_name_H-M   'P 1'
#
loop_
_entity.id
_entity.type
_entity.pdbx_description
1 polymer ?
#
loop_
_entity_poly.entity_id
_entity_poly.type
_entity_poly.pdbx_seq_one_letter_code
_entity_poly.pdbx_strand_id
1 'polypeptide(L)'
;MINKMILQGRLTADIELRRTQSDVANTEFTIAWSEKYKEVETRCFMRCKAWRQTAEFLDKYFRKGQEILIEGHMVTEEWEKDGDKKSRTICLIDKVNFCGSKSNNGSSIPPKTDADGFVNIPDDVEDDELLFN
;
A
#
# COMPACT_ATOMS: atom_id res chain seq x y z
N MET A 1 -21.01 -9.01 7.02
CA MET A 1 -20.18 -7.95 7.63
C MET A 1 -19.13 -7.49 6.65
N ILE A 2 -18.79 -6.24 6.69
CA ILE A 2 -17.79 -5.68 5.78
C ILE A 2 -16.59 -5.24 6.57
N ASN A 3 -15.41 -5.59 6.10
CA ASN A 3 -14.16 -5.19 6.73
C ASN A 3 -13.19 -4.95 5.58
N LYS A 4 -13.04 -3.69 5.21
CA LYS A 4 -12.24 -3.32 4.05
C LYS A 4 -11.48 -2.04 4.33
N MET A 5 -10.21 -2.03 4.01
CA MET A 5 -9.36 -0.87 4.15
C MET A 5 -8.74 -0.58 2.80
N ILE A 6 -8.85 0.65 2.35
CA ILE A 6 -8.19 1.09 1.12
C ILE A 6 -7.38 2.30 1.51
N LEU A 7 -6.10 2.28 1.26
CA LEU A 7 -5.24 3.36 1.69
C LEU A 7 -4.16 3.63 0.65
N GLN A 8 -3.94 4.90 0.37
CA GLN A 8 -2.85 5.33 -0.47
C GLN A 8 -1.93 6.19 0.37
N GLY A 9 -0.67 5.92 0.35
CA GLY A 9 0.29 6.70 1.11
C GLY A 9 1.69 6.36 0.67
N ARG A 10 2.66 6.56 1.55
CA ARG A 10 4.05 6.29 1.23
C ARG A 10 4.66 5.34 2.23
N LEU A 11 5.55 4.50 1.76
CA LEU A 11 6.24 3.58 2.64
C LEU A 11 7.23 4.36 3.51
N THR A 12 7.28 4.02 4.79
CA THR A 12 8.16 4.72 5.72
C THR A 12 9.54 4.09 5.80
N ALA A 13 9.70 2.90 5.23
CA ALA A 13 10.98 2.21 5.24
C ALA A 13 11.01 1.21 4.09
N ASP A 14 12.17 0.67 3.81
CA ASP A 14 12.28 -0.37 2.80
C ASP A 14 11.58 -1.63 3.28
N ILE A 15 11.12 -2.43 2.36
CA ILE A 15 10.44 -3.68 2.67
C ILE A 15 11.50 -4.70 3.11
N GLU A 16 11.21 -5.37 4.22
CA GLU A 16 12.09 -6.44 4.68
C GLU A 16 11.33 -7.75 4.58
N LEU A 17 11.72 -8.58 3.66
CA LEU A 17 11.06 -9.85 3.48
C LEU A 17 11.59 -10.84 4.50
N ARG A 18 10.71 -11.53 5.17
CA ARG A 18 11.07 -12.52 6.16
C ARG A 18 10.39 -13.83 5.80
N ARG A 19 10.87 -14.91 6.38
CA ARG A 19 10.26 -16.22 6.16
C ARG A 19 10.03 -16.88 7.50
N THR A 20 8.89 -17.56 7.62
CA THR A 20 8.58 -18.29 8.85
C THR A 20 9.36 -19.60 8.84
N GLN A 21 9.20 -20.36 9.92
CA GLN A 21 9.87 -21.64 10.00
C GLN A 21 9.36 -22.57 8.91
N SER A 22 8.13 -22.36 8.45
CA SER A 22 7.59 -23.17 7.38
C SER A 22 7.93 -22.60 6.02
N ASP A 23 8.88 -21.63 5.97
CA ASP A 23 9.31 -21.01 4.73
C ASP A 23 8.23 -20.22 4.02
N VAL A 24 7.36 -19.58 4.77
CA VAL A 24 6.31 -18.74 4.21
C VAL A 24 6.78 -17.28 4.25
N ALA A 25 6.77 -16.64 3.09
CA ALA A 25 7.22 -15.25 2.99
C ALA A 25 6.24 -14.30 3.66
N ASN A 26 6.74 -13.31 4.36
CA ASN A 26 5.89 -12.27 4.94
C ASN A 26 6.70 -11.01 5.18
N THR A 27 6.02 -9.91 5.34
CA THR A 27 6.66 -8.65 5.66
C THR A 27 5.70 -7.76 6.43
N GLU A 28 6.24 -6.94 7.31
CA GLU A 28 5.46 -5.93 8.01
C GLU A 28 6.02 -4.58 7.62
N PHE A 29 5.16 -3.63 7.39
CA PHE A 29 5.59 -2.29 7.00
C PHE A 29 4.55 -1.27 7.41
N THR A 30 4.92 0.00 7.35
CA THR A 30 4.01 1.07 7.74
C THR A 30 3.83 2.01 6.57
N ILE A 31 2.60 2.40 6.33
CA ILE A 31 2.26 3.37 5.31
C ILE A 31 1.94 4.68 6.00
N ALA A 32 2.55 5.76 5.57
CA ALA A 32 2.29 7.08 6.10
C ALA A 32 1.34 7.81 5.17
N TRP A 33 0.26 8.33 5.73
CA TRP A 33 -0.70 9.13 5.00
C TRP A 33 -0.85 10.46 5.72
N SER A 34 -0.94 11.54 4.99
CA SER A 34 -1.17 12.83 5.61
C SER A 34 -1.99 13.73 4.70
N GLU A 35 -2.67 14.64 5.30
CA GLU A 35 -3.48 15.59 4.57
C GLU A 35 -3.40 16.91 5.31
N LYS A 36 -3.29 18.00 4.59
CA LYS A 36 -3.21 19.30 5.21
C LYS A 36 -4.40 20.11 4.75
N TYR A 37 -5.16 20.66 5.70
CA TYR A 37 -6.28 21.50 5.39
C TYR A 37 -6.08 22.77 6.17
N LYS A 38 -5.91 23.88 5.48
CA LYS A 38 -5.60 25.18 6.08
C LYS A 38 -4.31 25.00 6.86
N GLU A 39 -4.31 25.29 8.14
CA GLU A 39 -3.09 25.18 8.90
C GLU A 39 -3.00 23.88 9.69
N VAL A 40 -3.93 22.99 9.48
CA VAL A 40 -3.99 21.76 10.27
C VAL A 40 -3.54 20.59 9.42
N GLU A 41 -2.60 19.80 9.93
CA GLU A 41 -2.14 18.61 9.23
C GLU A 41 -2.63 17.39 10.00
N THR A 42 -3.25 16.46 9.29
CA THR A 42 -3.72 15.21 9.86
C THR A 42 -2.88 14.08 9.28
N ARG A 43 -2.46 13.16 10.12
CA ARG A 43 -1.59 12.06 9.70
C ARG A 43 -2.11 10.73 10.18
N CYS A 44 -1.73 9.70 9.47
CA CYS A 44 -2.03 8.35 9.88
C CYS A 44 -0.86 7.46 9.51
N PHE A 45 -0.40 6.64 10.45
CA PHE A 45 0.65 5.68 10.19
C PHE A 45 0.00 4.31 10.37
N MET A 46 -0.24 3.62 9.26
CA MET A 46 -0.96 2.37 9.29
C MET A 46 0.00 1.21 9.18
N ARG A 47 -0.01 0.36 10.21
CA ARG A 47 0.83 -0.82 10.20
C ARG A 47 0.17 -1.88 9.35
N CYS A 48 0.94 -2.47 8.46
CA CYS A 48 0.42 -3.43 7.49
C CYS A 48 1.24 -4.69 7.51
N LYS A 49 0.62 -5.78 7.09
CA LYS A 49 1.31 -7.05 7.00
C LYS A 49 0.88 -7.74 5.72
N ALA A 50 1.82 -8.35 5.04
CA ALA A 50 1.54 -9.06 3.80
C ALA A 50 2.18 -10.43 3.85
N TRP A 51 1.57 -11.39 3.15
CA TRP A 51 2.02 -12.76 3.14
C TRP A 51 2.24 -13.28 1.73
N ARG A 52 3.14 -14.25 1.63
CA ARG A 52 3.32 -15.04 0.40
C ARG A 52 3.64 -14.17 -0.80
N GLN A 53 2.93 -14.34 -1.87
CA GLN A 53 3.23 -13.62 -3.10
C GLN A 53 3.12 -12.12 -2.96
N THR A 54 2.20 -11.64 -2.14
CA THR A 54 2.06 -10.20 -1.93
C THR A 54 3.30 -9.65 -1.25
N ALA A 55 3.84 -10.38 -0.27
CA ALA A 55 5.06 -9.95 0.40
C ALA A 55 6.24 -9.93 -0.57
N GLU A 56 6.34 -10.95 -1.41
CA GLU A 56 7.43 -11.02 -2.39
C GLU A 56 7.31 -9.90 -3.42
N PHE A 57 6.08 -9.58 -3.83
CA PHE A 57 5.86 -8.51 -4.79
C PHE A 57 6.31 -7.17 -4.19
N LEU A 58 5.98 -6.95 -2.92
CA LEU A 58 6.38 -5.73 -2.25
C LEU A 58 7.90 -5.63 -2.16
N ASP A 59 8.55 -6.71 -1.78
CA ASP A 59 10.00 -6.71 -1.65
C ASP A 59 10.67 -6.43 -2.99
N LYS A 60 10.09 -6.92 -4.06
CA LYS A 60 10.71 -6.78 -5.37
C LYS A 60 10.52 -5.42 -5.98
N TYR A 61 9.38 -4.81 -5.78
CA TYR A 61 9.04 -3.61 -6.52
C TYR A 61 8.89 -2.31 -5.71
N PHE A 62 8.91 -2.37 -4.40
CA PHE A 62 8.66 -1.17 -3.60
C PHE A 62 9.85 -0.80 -2.71
N ARG A 63 10.05 0.49 -2.52
CA ARG A 63 11.15 1.01 -1.73
C ARG A 63 10.67 2.11 -0.81
N LYS A 64 11.49 2.46 0.17
CA LYS A 64 11.17 3.52 1.10
C LYS A 64 10.77 4.80 0.37
N GLY A 65 9.72 5.43 0.83
CA GLY A 65 9.26 6.71 0.28
C GLY A 65 8.37 6.58 -0.95
N GLN A 66 8.25 5.40 -1.49
CA GLN A 66 7.46 5.21 -2.71
C GLN A 66 5.97 5.20 -2.38
N GLU A 67 5.17 5.75 -3.29
CA GLU A 67 3.74 5.74 -3.11
C GLU A 67 3.18 4.36 -3.35
N ILE A 68 2.19 3.98 -2.59
CA ILE A 68 1.60 2.67 -2.66
C ILE A 68 0.11 2.77 -2.39
N LEU A 69 -0.68 2.00 -3.10
CA LEU A 69 -2.12 1.92 -2.89
C LEU A 69 -2.45 0.48 -2.51
N ILE A 70 -3.02 0.29 -1.35
CA ILE A 70 -3.31 -1.06 -0.89
C ILE A 70 -4.79 -1.25 -0.62
N GLU A 71 -5.22 -2.49 -0.74
CA GLU A 71 -6.53 -2.91 -0.29
C GLU A 71 -6.29 -4.04 0.69
N GLY A 72 -6.98 -4.00 1.80
CA GLY A 72 -6.82 -5.03 2.80
C GLY A 72 -7.99 -5.02 3.76
N HIS A 73 -7.80 -5.66 4.88
CA HIS A 73 -8.82 -5.68 5.92
C HIS A 73 -8.12 -5.60 7.26
N MET A 74 -8.86 -5.16 8.27
CA MET A 74 -8.28 -4.96 9.59
C MET A 74 -8.35 -6.23 10.40
N VAL A 75 -7.27 -6.56 11.08
CA VAL A 75 -7.26 -7.71 11.99
C VAL A 75 -6.59 -7.30 13.27
N THR A 76 -6.96 -7.93 14.35
CA THR A 76 -6.34 -7.69 15.64
C THR A 76 -5.41 -8.86 15.93
N GLU A 77 -4.15 -8.54 16.16
CA GLU A 77 -3.18 -9.55 16.55
C GLU A 77 -3.05 -9.51 18.06
N GLU A 78 -2.99 -10.67 18.67
CA GLU A 78 -2.85 -10.75 20.11
C GLU A 78 -1.64 -11.61 20.43
N TRP A 79 -0.90 -11.23 21.46
CA TRP A 79 0.24 -12.00 21.90
C TRP A 79 0.46 -11.76 23.39
N GLU A 80 1.30 -12.57 23.98
CA GLU A 80 1.55 -12.44 25.40
C GLU A 80 3.02 -12.17 25.57
N LYS A 81 3.34 -11.17 26.40
CA LYS A 81 4.72 -10.84 26.66
C LYS A 81 4.85 -10.59 28.13
N ASP A 82 5.79 -11.30 28.77
CA ASP A 82 6.05 -11.14 30.21
C ASP A 82 4.77 -11.28 31.03
N GLY A 83 3.90 -12.18 30.65
CA GLY A 83 2.67 -12.41 31.39
C GLY A 83 1.54 -11.46 31.06
N ASP A 84 1.81 -10.42 30.25
CA ASP A 84 0.78 -9.46 29.90
C ASP A 84 0.26 -9.75 28.51
N LYS A 85 -1.05 -9.65 28.32
CA LYS A 85 -1.63 -9.84 27.04
C LYS A 85 -1.57 -8.53 26.29
N LYS A 86 -1.09 -8.57 25.05
CA LYS A 86 -0.97 -7.40 24.23
C LYS A 86 -1.76 -7.60 22.96
N SER A 87 -2.23 -6.52 22.37
CA SER A 87 -2.94 -6.62 21.11
C SER A 87 -2.68 -5.36 20.29
N ARG A 88 -2.83 -5.49 19.01
CA ARG A 88 -2.75 -4.34 18.11
C ARG A 88 -3.58 -4.63 16.90
N THR A 89 -4.07 -3.58 16.26
CA THR A 89 -4.86 -3.72 15.06
C THR A 89 -3.97 -3.35 13.88
N ILE A 90 -3.94 -4.19 12.88
CA ILE A 90 -3.13 -3.94 11.69
C ILE A 90 -3.98 -4.16 10.45
N CYS A 91 -3.48 -3.73 9.33
CA CYS A 91 -4.14 -3.98 8.06
C CYS A 91 -3.45 -5.17 7.39
N LEU A 92 -4.20 -6.22 7.13
CA LEU A 92 -3.67 -7.36 6.41
C LEU A 92 -3.94 -7.12 4.94
N ILE A 93 -2.88 -7.14 4.14
CA ILE A 93 -2.96 -6.72 2.75
C ILE A 93 -3.55 -7.80 1.86
N ASP A 94 -4.55 -7.44 1.08
CA ASP A 94 -5.12 -8.34 0.11
C ASP A 94 -4.58 -8.04 -1.30
N LYS A 95 -4.34 -6.78 -1.59
CA LYS A 95 -3.90 -6.38 -2.93
C LYS A 95 -3.06 -5.14 -2.87
N VAL A 96 -2.04 -5.08 -3.69
CA VAL A 96 -1.14 -3.92 -3.78
C VAL A 96 -1.17 -3.39 -5.20
N ASN A 97 -1.24 -2.08 -5.34
CA ASN A 97 -1.25 -1.46 -6.64
C ASN A 97 -0.18 -0.38 -6.71
N PHE A 98 0.38 -0.19 -7.91
CA PHE A 98 1.27 0.92 -8.13
C PHE A 98 0.43 2.19 -8.29
N CYS A 99 0.99 3.30 -7.87
CA CYS A 99 0.27 4.55 -8.03
C CYS A 99 1.27 5.70 -7.99
N GLY A 100 0.78 6.88 -8.13
CA GLY A 100 1.62 8.04 -8.07
C GLY A 100 2.19 8.40 -9.39
N SER A 101 2.85 9.52 -9.42
CA SER A 101 3.39 9.98 -10.63
C SER A 101 4.62 9.22 -10.92
N LYS A 102 5.04 9.24 -12.16
CA LYS A 102 6.16 8.66 -12.56
C LYS A 102 7.26 9.21 -11.87
N SER A 103 8.05 8.47 -11.38
CA SER A 103 9.05 8.99 -10.64
C SER A 103 10.06 9.39 -11.50
N ASN A 104 10.82 10.20 -11.08
CA ASN A 104 11.78 10.61 -11.82
C ASN A 104 12.70 9.64 -12.05
N ASN A 105 12.73 8.66 -11.50
CA ASN A 105 13.65 7.75 -11.68
C ASN A 105 13.23 6.94 -12.64
N GLY A 106 12.49 7.17 -13.15
CA GLY A 106 12.08 6.46 -14.11
C GLY A 106 11.82 5.26 -13.98
N SER A 107 11.86 4.91 -13.72
CA SER A 107 11.61 3.81 -13.59
C SER A 107 10.78 3.32 -14.06
N SER A 108 10.48 3.21 -14.48
CA SER A 108 9.82 2.68 -14.95
C SER A 108 8.93 1.97 -14.90
N ILE A 109 8.28 1.98 -14.87
CA ILE A 109 7.31 1.42 -14.80
C ILE A 109 6.81 1.09 -15.92
N PRO A 110 6.40 0.43 -16.18
CA PRO A 110 5.90 -0.06 -17.24
C PRO A 110 4.95 0.60 -17.86
N PRO A 111 4.71 0.67 -18.60
CA PRO A 111 3.86 1.23 -19.18
C PRO A 111 2.80 0.95 -19.54
N LYS A 112 2.48 0.98 -19.94
CA LYS A 112 1.71 1.02 -20.43
C LYS A 112 0.80 0.94 -20.76
N THR A 113 0.33 1.21 -20.83
CA THR A 113 -0.50 1.18 -21.11
C THR A 113 -1.14 1.51 -21.59
N ASP A 114 -1.48 1.69 -21.81
CA ASP A 114 -2.04 1.97 -22.26
C ASP A 114 -2.43 2.16 -22.75
N ALA A 115 -2.54 2.15 -23.06
CA ALA A 115 -2.95 2.19 -23.49
C ALA A 115 -3.46 2.23 -23.56
N ASP A 116 -3.82 2.19 -23.41
CA ASP A 116 -4.35 2.12 -23.27
C ASP A 116 -4.71 2.14 -22.60
N GLY A 117 -4.89 2.22 -22.41
CA GLY A 117 -5.33 2.14 -21.62
C GLY A 117 -5.49 2.59 -20.93
N PHE A 118 -5.78 2.84 -20.77
CA PHE A 118 -6.02 3.26 -20.08
C PHE A 118 -5.74 3.98 -20.19
N VAL A 119 -5.73 4.15 -20.21
CA VAL A 119 -5.53 4.76 -20.18
C VAL A 119 -5.57 5.60 -20.50
N ASN A 120 -5.91 5.87 -20.71
CA ASN A 120 -6.09 6.51 -20.98
C ASN A 120 -6.50 7.17 -21.19
N ILE A 121 -6.91 7.44 -21.44
CA ILE A 121 -7.43 7.93 -21.50
C ILE A 121 -7.51 8.76 -21.87
N PRO A 122 -7.67 9.11 -22.09
CA PRO A 122 -7.75 9.86 -22.34
C PRO A 122 -7.79 10.79 -22.55
N ASP A 123 -8.00 11.29 -22.81
CA ASP A 123 -8.03 11.90 -22.88
C ASP A 123 -8.58 12.51 -23.13
N ASP A 124 -9.00 12.62 -23.45
CA ASP A 124 -9.61 12.88 -23.53
C ASP A 124 -10.35 12.99 -23.22
N VAL A 125 -10.65 12.84 -23.28
CA VAL A 125 -11.39 12.56 -22.82
C VAL A 125 -11.68 12.99 -22.20
N GLU A 126 -12.05 13.25 -22.10
CA GLU A 126 -12.36 13.29 -21.52
C GLU A 126 -12.56 13.60 -20.78
N ASP A 127 -13.06 14.09 -20.79
CA ASP A 127 -13.31 13.99 -20.03
C ASP A 127 -13.60 14.26 -19.42
N ASP A 128 -14.14 14.56 -19.70
CA ASP A 128 -14.58 14.32 -19.13
C ASP A 128 -14.89 14.04 -18.60
N GLU A 129 -15.33 14.06 -19.04
CA GLU A 129 -15.66 13.31 -18.53
C GLU A 129 -15.47 12.85 -17.77
N LEU A 130 -15.82 13.03 -17.90
CA LEU A 130 -15.70 12.23 -17.18
C LEU A 130 -15.37 12.18 -16.26
N LEU A 131 -15.65 12.34 -16.34
CA LEU A 131 -15.44 11.85 -15.54
C LEU A 131 -15.18 11.94 -14.74
N PHE A 132 -15.51 12.07 -14.85
CA PHE A 132 -15.33 11.67 -14.13
C PHE A 132 -14.94 11.99 -13.76
N ASN A 133 -15.30 12.37 -14.19
CA ASN A 133 -15.02 12.18 -13.87
C ASN A 133 -14.81 12.25 -13.51
#